data_3278e6cc1b8b39f4dba075ce1d6c78d2
#
_entry.id   3278e6cc1b8b39f4dba075ce1d6c78d2
#
_cell.length_a   1.000
_cell.length_b   1.000
_cell.length_c   1.000
_cell.angle_alpha   90.00
_cell.angle_beta   90.00
_cell.angle_gamma   90.00
#
_symmetry.space_group_name_H-M   'P 1'
#
loop_
_entity.id
_entity.type
_entity.pdbx_description
1 polymer ?
#
loop_
_entity_poly.entity_id
_entity_poly.type
_entity_poly.pdbx_seq_one_letter_code
_entity_poly.pdbx_strand_id
1 'polypeptide(L)'
;MSSQTSNKRRVKIGKLEAFNMNLKLLAIIFSLTIILSSLSILNFRSVYSQSSEDAKSLNCKDNADQSQYVTNVAMQNKSSGSGPVTNDLPGFHYVKKFTNNGTLITAWGTKGTGPGQFLHAHGIAVDSKGNVYVSDAEKCNIQKFDSNGKFITSWGSRGTGPGQFLQPESMAVDSKGNVFVADYAAQRISKFDSNGKFITMWGSKGKGDSQFIKPWGVAVDSKNDVYTSDQDNPEVQKFTNDGKFLTKWNSYSPGMLFVHLHDITVDSNDSIYVTDGRNNSQVAKFDNKGDFITKWGGFGYGNGHFVEDHGIVTDKQGNVYVVDTRNVRIQKFNSAGDFVTKWGTLGCRDDEFLIPHDIAIDSSGNIYVSDSGNVHFRAGKTCEYYDNQQ
;
A
#
# COMPACT_ATOMS: atom_id res chain seq x y z
N MET A 1 -23.77 -13.19 72.25
CA MET A 1 -23.32 -13.87 71.01
C MET A 1 -24.14 -13.53 69.74
N SER A 2 -25.09 -12.59 69.78
CA SER A 2 -25.99 -12.30 68.60
C SER A 2 -25.62 -11.10 67.75
N SER A 3 -24.65 -10.26 68.08
CA SER A 3 -24.29 -9.06 67.33
C SER A 3 -23.20 -9.26 66.23
N GLN A 4 -22.39 -10.30 66.34
CA GLN A 4 -21.34 -10.56 65.34
C GLN A 4 -21.82 -11.26 64.05
N THR A 5 -22.92 -11.99 64.10
CA THR A 5 -23.49 -12.72 62.97
C THR A 5 -24.27 -11.79 62.00
N SER A 6 -24.86 -10.73 62.49
CA SER A 6 -25.58 -9.74 61.69
C SER A 6 -24.65 -8.90 60.80
N ASN A 7 -23.49 -8.51 61.33
CA ASN A 7 -22.55 -7.69 60.59
C ASN A 7 -21.81 -8.44 59.47
N LYS A 8 -21.52 -9.74 59.63
CA LYS A 8 -20.94 -10.57 58.55
C LYS A 8 -21.91 -10.81 57.38
N ARG A 9 -23.20 -10.89 57.61
CA ARG A 9 -24.20 -11.03 56.53
C ARG A 9 -24.38 -9.74 55.73
N ARG A 10 -24.42 -8.55 56.40
CA ARG A 10 -24.50 -7.26 55.64
C ARG A 10 -23.28 -6.98 54.79
N VAL A 11 -22.05 -7.28 55.25
CA VAL A 11 -20.83 -7.12 54.44
C VAL A 11 -20.79 -8.09 53.27
N LYS A 12 -21.36 -9.31 53.38
CA LYS A 12 -21.38 -10.30 52.30
C LYS A 12 -22.41 -9.92 51.23
N ILE A 13 -23.56 -9.33 51.58
CA ILE A 13 -24.60 -8.86 50.67
C ILE A 13 -24.08 -7.62 49.88
N GLY A 14 -23.48 -6.63 50.55
CA GLY A 14 -22.92 -5.45 49.89
C GLY A 14 -21.79 -5.78 48.91
N LYS A 15 -20.96 -6.80 49.19
CA LYS A 15 -19.94 -7.27 48.23
C LYS A 15 -20.56 -7.99 47.02
N LEU A 16 -21.65 -8.71 47.18
CA LEU A 16 -22.35 -9.38 46.09
C LEU A 16 -23.08 -8.38 45.18
N GLU A 17 -23.66 -7.33 45.73
CA GLU A 17 -24.31 -6.26 44.96
C GLU A 17 -23.27 -5.41 44.18
N ALA A 18 -22.13 -5.07 44.80
CA ALA A 18 -21.03 -4.37 44.12
C ALA A 18 -20.43 -5.21 43.00
N PHE A 19 -20.32 -6.53 43.18
CA PHE A 19 -19.83 -7.45 42.15
C PHE A 19 -20.81 -7.55 40.99
N ASN A 20 -22.10 -7.66 41.23
CA ASN A 20 -23.15 -7.69 40.20
C ASN A 20 -23.28 -6.35 39.46
N MET A 21 -23.05 -5.22 40.11
CA MET A 21 -23.02 -3.90 39.49
C MET A 21 -21.84 -3.72 38.56
N ASN A 22 -20.66 -4.22 38.96
CA ASN A 22 -19.47 -4.23 38.08
C ASN A 22 -19.63 -5.15 36.85
N LEU A 23 -20.27 -6.31 36.99
CA LEU A 23 -20.58 -7.19 35.85
C LEU A 23 -21.53 -6.55 34.85
N LYS A 24 -22.59 -5.85 35.35
CA LYS A 24 -23.52 -5.12 34.46
C LYS A 24 -22.85 -3.96 33.75
N LEU A 25 -21.93 -3.24 34.41
CA LEU A 25 -21.16 -2.15 33.80
C LEU A 25 -20.21 -2.68 32.74
N LEU A 26 -19.52 -3.79 32.99
CA LEU A 26 -18.66 -4.48 32.01
C LEU A 26 -19.46 -4.97 30.80
N ALA A 27 -20.67 -5.51 30.99
CA ALA A 27 -21.52 -5.94 29.89
C ALA A 27 -22.04 -4.77 29.04
N ILE A 28 -22.29 -3.60 29.64
CA ILE A 28 -22.67 -2.38 28.93
C ILE A 28 -21.49 -1.82 28.13
N ILE A 29 -20.28 -1.80 28.70
CA ILE A 29 -19.05 -1.37 28.00
C ILE A 29 -18.78 -2.31 26.84
N PHE A 30 -18.92 -3.62 27.00
CA PHE A 30 -18.70 -4.60 25.94
C PHE A 30 -19.73 -4.48 24.80
N SER A 31 -21.00 -4.22 25.11
CA SER A 31 -22.02 -3.98 24.08
C SER A 31 -21.82 -2.64 23.36
N LEU A 32 -21.37 -1.58 24.04
CA LEU A 32 -21.02 -0.30 23.42
C LEU A 32 -19.80 -0.41 22.49
N THR A 33 -18.79 -1.21 22.85
CA THR A 33 -17.63 -1.45 21.97
C THR A 33 -18.03 -2.23 20.71
N ILE A 34 -18.94 -3.19 20.81
CA ILE A 34 -19.47 -3.94 19.65
C ILE A 34 -20.30 -3.01 18.73
N ILE A 35 -21.12 -2.13 19.30
CA ILE A 35 -21.92 -1.17 18.52
C ILE A 35 -21.02 -0.13 17.84
N LEU A 36 -19.99 0.37 18.52
CA LEU A 36 -19.02 1.29 17.94
C LEU A 36 -18.18 0.64 16.82
N SER A 37 -17.81 -0.63 16.98
CA SER A 37 -17.11 -1.37 15.94
C SER A 37 -17.98 -1.67 14.71
N SER A 38 -19.27 -1.97 14.91
CA SER A 38 -20.22 -2.19 13.82
C SER A 38 -20.57 -0.88 13.08
N LEU A 39 -20.65 0.25 13.76
CA LEU A 39 -20.84 1.57 13.16
C LEU A 39 -19.61 2.01 12.34
N SER A 40 -18.40 1.71 12.81
CA SER A 40 -17.17 1.96 12.06
C SER A 40 -17.09 1.11 10.79
N ILE A 41 -17.52 -0.16 10.83
CA ILE A 41 -17.57 -1.06 9.66
C ILE A 41 -18.64 -0.61 8.64
N LEU A 42 -19.80 -0.12 9.10
CA LEU A 42 -20.84 0.41 8.21
C LEU A 42 -20.42 1.72 7.53
N ASN A 43 -19.78 2.63 8.25
CA ASN A 43 -19.21 3.85 7.68
C ASN A 43 -18.06 3.53 6.70
N PHE A 44 -17.24 2.51 7.00
CA PHE A 44 -16.17 2.07 6.13
C PHE A 44 -16.70 1.49 4.80
N ARG A 45 -17.80 0.73 4.83
CA ARG A 45 -18.45 0.23 3.61
C ARG A 45 -19.07 1.34 2.76
N SER A 46 -19.64 2.37 3.35
CA SER A 46 -20.25 3.48 2.60
C SER A 46 -19.21 4.37 1.92
N VAL A 47 -18.10 4.65 2.59
CA VAL A 47 -16.97 5.41 2.01
C VAL A 47 -16.30 4.62 0.89
N TYR A 48 -16.19 3.29 1.04
CA TYR A 48 -15.59 2.42 0.01
C TYR A 48 -16.46 2.35 -1.27
N SER A 49 -17.78 2.32 -1.13
CA SER A 49 -18.69 2.32 -2.28
C SER A 49 -18.69 3.69 -2.98
N GLN A 50 -18.59 4.78 -2.23
CA GLN A 50 -18.69 6.13 -2.76
C GLN A 50 -17.45 6.53 -3.58
N SER A 51 -16.22 6.27 -3.07
CA SER A 51 -15.00 6.54 -3.84
C SER A 51 -14.89 5.71 -5.13
N SER A 52 -15.40 4.48 -5.13
CA SER A 52 -15.42 3.62 -6.32
C SER A 52 -16.50 4.01 -7.33
N GLU A 53 -17.60 4.65 -6.88
CA GLU A 53 -18.67 5.16 -7.77
C GLU A 53 -18.28 6.51 -8.37
N ASP A 54 -17.64 7.39 -7.61
CA ASP A 54 -17.16 8.70 -8.06
C ASP A 54 -16.11 8.55 -9.20
N ALA A 55 -15.18 7.59 -9.05
CA ALA A 55 -14.20 7.33 -10.11
C ALA A 55 -14.80 6.67 -11.37
N LYS A 56 -15.93 5.95 -11.27
CA LYS A 56 -16.64 5.39 -12.44
C LYS A 56 -17.31 6.46 -13.30
N SER A 57 -17.59 7.65 -12.76
CA SER A 57 -18.27 8.75 -13.45
C SER A 57 -17.30 9.73 -14.10
N LEU A 58 -15.99 9.66 -13.82
CA LEU A 58 -14.99 10.54 -14.39
C LEU A 58 -14.75 10.23 -15.86
N ASN A 59 -15.11 11.16 -16.73
CA ASN A 59 -14.84 11.10 -18.16
C ASN A 59 -13.75 12.09 -18.52
N CYS A 60 -12.55 11.62 -18.82
CA CYS A 60 -11.39 12.45 -19.13
C CYS A 60 -11.44 13.15 -20.51
N LYS A 61 -12.57 13.10 -21.22
CA LYS A 61 -12.68 13.67 -22.58
C LYS A 61 -12.79 15.19 -22.66
N ASP A 62 -13.24 15.86 -21.58
CA ASP A 62 -13.55 17.29 -21.64
C ASP A 62 -12.61 18.09 -20.73
N ASN A 63 -11.53 18.61 -21.29
CA ASN A 63 -10.51 19.42 -20.63
C ASN A 63 -10.90 20.89 -20.37
N ALA A 64 -12.16 21.27 -20.53
CA ALA A 64 -12.59 22.63 -20.30
C ALA A 64 -13.62 22.69 -19.17
N ASP A 65 -13.19 23.18 -17.99
CA ASP A 65 -14.04 23.52 -16.84
C ASP A 65 -14.35 22.39 -15.83
N GLN A 66 -13.31 21.87 -15.20
CA GLN A 66 -13.45 20.83 -14.17
C GLN A 66 -13.78 21.36 -12.76
N SER A 67 -13.72 22.65 -12.51
CA SER A 67 -14.07 23.22 -11.19
C SER A 67 -15.56 23.10 -10.86
N GLN A 68 -16.43 22.98 -11.88
CA GLN A 68 -17.86 22.75 -11.72
C GLN A 68 -18.25 21.25 -11.63
N TYR A 69 -17.36 20.36 -12.05
CA TYR A 69 -17.68 18.92 -12.10
C TYR A 69 -17.70 18.27 -10.71
N VAL A 70 -16.80 18.64 -9.83
CA VAL A 70 -16.75 18.11 -8.46
C VAL A 70 -17.97 18.47 -7.63
N THR A 71 -18.58 19.62 -7.88
CA THR A 71 -19.84 20.06 -7.23
C THR A 71 -21.08 19.43 -7.84
N ASN A 72 -21.06 19.03 -9.10
CA ASN A 72 -22.24 18.45 -9.77
C ASN A 72 -22.37 16.93 -9.60
N VAL A 73 -21.28 16.18 -9.36
CA VAL A 73 -21.30 14.73 -9.06
C VAL A 73 -22.06 14.44 -7.75
N ALA A 74 -22.04 15.37 -6.81
CA ALA A 74 -22.81 15.26 -5.57
C ALA A 74 -24.33 15.42 -5.74
N MET A 75 -24.82 15.89 -6.89
CA MET A 75 -26.24 16.24 -7.07
C MET A 75 -27.00 15.45 -8.16
N GLN A 76 -26.37 14.57 -8.95
CA GLN A 76 -27.05 13.84 -10.03
C GLN A 76 -27.12 12.33 -9.86
N ASN A 77 -27.65 11.86 -8.74
CA ASN A 77 -28.12 10.47 -8.63
C ASN A 77 -29.59 10.35 -9.07
N LYS A 78 -29.86 10.40 -10.37
CA LYS A 78 -31.09 9.85 -10.97
C LYS A 78 -30.94 9.69 -12.49
N SER A 79 -30.60 8.48 -12.93
CA SER A 79 -31.31 7.77 -14.00
C SER A 79 -30.50 6.57 -14.51
N SER A 80 -31.20 5.46 -14.59
CA SER A 80 -30.79 4.16 -15.10
C SER A 80 -30.40 4.20 -16.59
N GLY A 81 -29.23 3.63 -16.90
CA GLY A 81 -28.80 3.34 -18.25
C GLY A 81 -27.66 2.35 -18.25
N SER A 82 -27.94 1.06 -18.42
CA SER A 82 -26.95 -0.01 -18.57
C SER A 82 -26.37 0.02 -19.99
N GLY A 83 -25.21 0.68 -20.16
CA GLY A 83 -24.33 0.53 -21.30
C GLY A 83 -22.97 0.01 -20.87
N PRO A 84 -22.20 -0.71 -21.71
CA PRO A 84 -20.85 -1.12 -21.35
C PRO A 84 -19.98 0.11 -21.17
N VAL A 85 -19.48 0.33 -19.95
CA VAL A 85 -18.52 1.39 -19.64
C VAL A 85 -17.19 0.97 -20.24
N THR A 86 -16.84 1.52 -21.40
CA THR A 86 -15.50 1.41 -21.95
C THR A 86 -14.57 2.25 -21.08
N ASN A 87 -13.69 1.60 -20.31
CA ASN A 87 -12.71 2.23 -19.42
C ASN A 87 -11.52 2.85 -20.17
N ASP A 88 -11.74 3.41 -21.36
CA ASP A 88 -10.74 4.21 -22.05
C ASP A 88 -10.83 5.64 -21.53
N LEU A 89 -9.92 5.99 -20.64
CA LEU A 89 -9.71 7.35 -20.15
C LEU A 89 -8.64 8.01 -21.03
N PRO A 90 -9.00 8.66 -22.16
CA PRO A 90 -8.02 9.29 -23.02
C PRO A 90 -7.31 10.42 -22.27
N GLY A 91 -5.97 10.38 -22.30
CA GLY A 91 -5.12 11.35 -21.59
C GLY A 91 -4.72 10.93 -20.19
N PHE A 92 -5.16 9.78 -19.66
CA PHE A 92 -4.67 9.26 -18.38
C PHE A 92 -3.32 8.56 -18.56
N HIS A 93 -2.37 8.88 -17.68
CA HIS A 93 -1.05 8.25 -17.62
C HIS A 93 -0.86 7.46 -16.33
N TYR A 94 -0.32 6.24 -16.47
CA TYR A 94 -0.16 5.28 -15.37
C TYR A 94 1.10 5.52 -14.53
N VAL A 95 2.07 6.28 -15.02
CA VAL A 95 3.28 6.64 -14.28
C VAL A 95 3.47 8.15 -14.34
N LYS A 96 3.70 8.77 -13.20
CA LYS A 96 3.82 10.22 -13.05
C LYS A 96 5.09 10.57 -12.30
N LYS A 97 5.88 11.49 -12.82
CA LYS A 97 7.13 11.97 -12.25
C LYS A 97 6.97 13.40 -11.73
N PHE A 98 7.36 13.61 -10.50
CA PHE A 98 7.28 14.90 -9.82
C PHE A 98 8.64 15.30 -9.26
N THR A 99 8.82 16.59 -8.98
CA THR A 99 9.86 17.06 -8.07
C THR A 99 9.54 16.63 -6.63
N ASN A 100 10.49 16.76 -5.72
CA ASN A 100 10.32 16.40 -4.30
C ASN A 100 9.33 17.28 -3.51
N ASN A 101 8.77 18.31 -4.14
CA ASN A 101 7.72 19.17 -3.59
C ASN A 101 6.38 19.09 -4.35
N GLY A 102 6.24 18.10 -5.25
CA GLY A 102 4.99 17.77 -5.91
C GLY A 102 4.72 18.52 -7.22
N THR A 103 5.71 19.20 -7.81
CA THR A 103 5.55 19.79 -9.15
C THR A 103 5.72 18.69 -10.21
N LEU A 104 4.74 18.52 -11.10
CA LEU A 104 4.79 17.55 -12.19
C LEU A 104 5.94 17.88 -13.14
N ILE A 105 6.71 16.84 -13.49
CA ILE A 105 7.79 16.90 -14.49
C ILE A 105 7.34 16.27 -15.81
N THR A 106 6.83 15.04 -15.76
CA THR A 106 6.33 14.29 -16.92
C THR A 106 5.42 13.14 -16.47
N ALA A 107 4.64 12.62 -17.41
CA ALA A 107 3.83 11.42 -17.20
C ALA A 107 3.85 10.55 -18.45
N TRP A 108 3.68 9.23 -18.27
CA TRP A 108 3.64 8.27 -19.39
C TRP A 108 2.86 7.01 -19.05
N GLY A 109 2.71 6.16 -20.05
CA GLY A 109 1.96 4.92 -19.93
C GLY A 109 0.49 5.13 -20.22
N THR A 110 -0.05 4.42 -21.18
CA THR A 110 -1.47 4.41 -21.54
C THR A 110 -2.05 3.02 -21.31
N LYS A 111 -3.37 2.89 -21.33
CA LYS A 111 -4.04 1.60 -21.22
C LYS A 111 -3.74 0.70 -22.43
N GLY A 112 -3.42 -0.55 -22.17
CA GLY A 112 -3.23 -1.57 -23.21
C GLY A 112 -2.19 -2.63 -22.86
N THR A 113 -1.93 -3.51 -23.82
CA THR A 113 -1.04 -4.67 -23.66
C THR A 113 0.34 -4.50 -24.31
N GLY A 114 0.52 -3.47 -25.12
CA GLY A 114 1.77 -3.20 -25.83
C GLY A 114 2.90 -2.68 -24.93
N PRO A 115 4.10 -2.47 -25.51
CA PRO A 115 5.21 -1.81 -24.84
C PRO A 115 4.84 -0.40 -24.35
N GLY A 116 5.13 -0.08 -23.09
CA GLY A 116 4.79 1.20 -22.47
C GLY A 116 3.30 1.38 -22.16
N GLN A 117 2.48 0.35 -22.38
CA GLN A 117 1.07 0.33 -21.99
C GLN A 117 0.87 -0.55 -20.75
N PHE A 118 -0.19 -0.29 -19.98
CA PHE A 118 -0.51 -0.99 -18.74
C PHE A 118 -1.97 -1.41 -18.70
N LEU A 119 -2.24 -2.53 -18.04
CA LEU A 119 -3.56 -2.91 -17.57
C LEU A 119 -3.74 -2.51 -16.10
N HIS A 120 -2.71 -2.76 -15.26
CA HIS A 120 -2.69 -2.40 -13.85
C HIS A 120 -1.25 -2.12 -13.40
N ALA A 121 -0.78 -0.87 -13.57
CA ALA A 121 0.51 -0.46 -13.01
C ALA A 121 0.42 -0.44 -11.49
N HIS A 122 1.28 -1.22 -10.82
CA HIS A 122 1.25 -1.37 -9.37
C HIS A 122 2.56 -0.94 -8.70
N GLY A 123 3.56 -1.80 -8.59
CA GLY A 123 4.84 -1.47 -7.99
C GLY A 123 5.72 -0.61 -8.92
N ILE A 124 6.55 0.24 -8.33
CA ILE A 124 7.51 1.07 -9.05
C ILE A 124 8.84 1.14 -8.31
N ALA A 125 9.96 1.01 -9.03
CA ALA A 125 11.31 1.16 -8.49
C ALA A 125 12.21 1.92 -9.45
N VAL A 126 13.27 2.55 -8.92
CA VAL A 126 14.24 3.30 -9.72
C VAL A 126 15.65 2.83 -9.37
N ASP A 127 16.48 2.52 -10.40
CA ASP A 127 17.86 2.16 -10.17
C ASP A 127 18.79 3.40 -10.08
N SER A 128 20.04 3.18 -9.69
CA SER A 128 21.05 4.25 -9.55
C SER A 128 21.39 4.98 -10.86
N LYS A 129 20.99 4.43 -12.01
CA LYS A 129 21.16 5.03 -13.34
C LYS A 129 19.94 5.83 -13.78
N GLY A 130 18.87 5.84 -12.95
CA GLY A 130 17.62 6.50 -13.24
C GLY A 130 16.66 5.69 -14.13
N ASN A 131 16.91 4.39 -14.37
CA ASN A 131 15.93 3.56 -15.05
C ASN A 131 14.78 3.25 -14.09
N VAL A 132 13.57 3.29 -14.63
CA VAL A 132 12.33 3.08 -13.90
C VAL A 132 11.77 1.69 -14.23
N TYR A 133 11.45 0.92 -13.23
CA TYR A 133 10.83 -0.40 -13.34
C TYR A 133 9.42 -0.31 -12.82
N VAL A 134 8.45 -0.83 -13.56
CA VAL A 134 7.03 -0.82 -13.19
C VAL A 134 6.46 -2.21 -13.34
N SER A 135 5.83 -2.73 -12.29
CA SER A 135 5.09 -3.98 -12.36
C SER A 135 3.70 -3.74 -12.95
N ASP A 136 3.24 -4.66 -13.77
CA ASP A 136 1.85 -4.73 -14.20
C ASP A 136 1.24 -6.01 -13.60
N ALA A 137 0.44 -5.84 -12.58
CA ALA A 137 -0.13 -6.94 -11.80
C ALA A 137 -1.09 -7.80 -12.64
N GLU A 138 -1.77 -7.21 -13.64
CA GLU A 138 -2.68 -7.94 -14.53
C GLU A 138 -1.96 -8.57 -15.72
N LYS A 139 -0.95 -7.90 -16.30
CA LYS A 139 -0.13 -8.47 -17.38
C LYS A 139 0.90 -9.49 -16.87
N CYS A 140 1.09 -9.60 -15.56
CA CYS A 140 2.09 -10.45 -14.93
C CYS A 140 3.51 -10.20 -15.47
N ASN A 141 3.88 -8.95 -15.69
CA ASN A 141 5.19 -8.58 -16.21
C ASN A 141 5.76 -7.33 -15.51
N ILE A 142 7.03 -7.10 -15.75
CA ILE A 142 7.75 -5.90 -15.37
C ILE A 142 8.14 -5.17 -16.65
N GLN A 143 7.96 -3.86 -16.69
CA GLN A 143 8.41 -2.99 -17.77
C GLN A 143 9.51 -2.06 -17.27
N LYS A 144 10.56 -1.89 -18.05
CA LYS A 144 11.67 -0.96 -17.78
C LYS A 144 11.63 0.21 -18.73
N PHE A 145 11.86 1.40 -18.17
CA PHE A 145 11.88 2.68 -18.87
C PHE A 145 13.16 3.44 -18.53
N ASP A 146 13.54 4.41 -19.35
CA ASP A 146 14.49 5.44 -18.94
C ASP A 146 13.80 6.48 -18.01
N SER A 147 14.59 7.43 -17.49
CA SER A 147 14.10 8.47 -16.57
C SER A 147 13.08 9.45 -17.18
N ASN A 148 12.89 9.41 -18.50
CA ASN A 148 11.93 10.23 -19.25
C ASN A 148 10.69 9.44 -19.72
N GLY A 149 10.57 8.16 -19.31
CA GLY A 149 9.44 7.31 -19.63
C GLY A 149 9.55 6.61 -21.00
N LYS A 150 10.70 6.62 -21.66
CA LYS A 150 10.91 5.85 -22.88
C LYS A 150 11.07 4.37 -22.54
N PHE A 151 10.24 3.53 -23.13
CA PHE A 151 10.30 2.07 -22.95
C PHE A 151 11.66 1.51 -23.42
N ILE A 152 12.23 0.64 -22.59
CA ILE A 152 13.51 -0.04 -22.86
C ILE A 152 13.28 -1.53 -23.12
N THR A 153 12.65 -2.24 -22.19
CA THR A 153 12.40 -3.67 -22.27
C THR A 153 11.31 -4.11 -21.31
N SER A 154 10.83 -5.34 -21.44
CA SER A 154 9.95 -5.98 -20.48
C SER A 154 10.25 -7.45 -20.33
N TRP A 155 9.89 -8.02 -19.19
CA TRP A 155 10.02 -9.45 -18.92
C TRP A 155 8.93 -9.93 -17.99
N GLY A 156 8.78 -11.24 -17.90
CA GLY A 156 7.72 -11.86 -17.13
C GLY A 156 6.58 -12.31 -18.02
N SER A 157 5.88 -13.29 -17.56
CA SER A 157 4.62 -13.81 -18.10
C SER A 157 3.90 -14.52 -16.98
N ARG A 158 2.61 -14.78 -17.17
CA ARG A 158 1.81 -15.49 -16.19
C ARG A 158 2.31 -16.91 -15.96
N GLY A 159 2.48 -17.28 -14.69
CA GLY A 159 2.87 -18.62 -14.28
C GLY A 159 3.66 -18.67 -12.99
N THR A 160 4.10 -19.87 -12.60
CA THR A 160 4.83 -20.14 -11.36
C THR A 160 6.29 -20.55 -11.59
N GLY A 161 6.72 -20.68 -12.83
CA GLY A 161 8.10 -21.02 -13.20
C GLY A 161 9.10 -19.88 -12.97
N PRO A 162 10.41 -20.14 -13.17
CA PRO A 162 11.44 -19.10 -13.15
C PRO A 162 11.14 -17.98 -14.15
N GLY A 163 11.13 -16.72 -13.67
CA GLY A 163 10.85 -15.57 -14.51
C GLY A 163 9.36 -15.32 -14.82
N GLN A 164 8.46 -16.10 -14.26
CA GLN A 164 7.02 -15.92 -14.37
C GLN A 164 6.44 -15.34 -13.08
N PHE A 165 5.26 -14.75 -13.17
CA PHE A 165 4.53 -14.13 -12.04
C PHE A 165 3.05 -14.56 -12.05
N LEU A 166 2.42 -14.54 -10.87
CA LEU A 166 0.98 -14.60 -10.74
C LEU A 166 0.38 -13.22 -10.45
N GLN A 167 1.05 -12.42 -9.62
CA GLN A 167 0.64 -11.05 -9.29
C GLN A 167 1.85 -10.29 -8.74
N PRO A 168 2.70 -9.71 -9.62
CA PRO A 168 3.84 -8.92 -9.18
C PRO A 168 3.36 -7.59 -8.58
N GLU A 169 3.75 -7.34 -7.34
CA GLU A 169 3.41 -6.12 -6.57
C GLU A 169 4.62 -5.18 -6.48
N SER A 170 5.11 -4.86 -5.28
CA SER A 170 6.23 -3.95 -5.06
C SER A 170 7.57 -4.52 -5.54
N MET A 171 8.51 -3.62 -5.77
CA MET A 171 9.86 -3.92 -6.27
C MET A 171 10.93 -3.09 -5.58
N ALA A 172 12.13 -3.66 -5.47
CA ALA A 172 13.34 -2.95 -5.05
C ALA A 172 14.51 -3.25 -5.98
N VAL A 173 15.49 -2.34 -6.01
CA VAL A 173 16.71 -2.50 -6.80
C VAL A 173 17.92 -2.40 -5.89
N ASP A 174 18.84 -3.38 -5.95
CA ASP A 174 20.06 -3.36 -5.15
C ASP A 174 21.15 -2.48 -5.80
N SER A 175 22.26 -2.28 -5.09
CA SER A 175 23.38 -1.46 -5.54
C SER A 175 24.06 -1.96 -6.82
N LYS A 176 23.84 -3.23 -7.20
CA LYS A 176 24.34 -3.86 -8.43
C LYS A 176 23.34 -3.75 -9.59
N GLY A 177 22.14 -3.23 -9.33
CA GLY A 177 21.06 -3.11 -10.30
C GLY A 177 20.23 -4.38 -10.44
N ASN A 178 20.29 -5.34 -9.49
CA ASN A 178 19.38 -6.47 -9.48
C ASN A 178 18.00 -6.03 -8.96
N VAL A 179 16.96 -6.54 -9.59
CA VAL A 179 15.55 -6.21 -9.29
C VAL A 179 14.93 -7.34 -8.48
N PHE A 180 14.40 -7.02 -7.33
CA PHE A 180 13.62 -7.92 -6.48
C PHE A 180 12.14 -7.60 -6.65
N VAL A 181 11.32 -8.62 -6.79
CA VAL A 181 9.87 -8.49 -7.05
C VAL A 181 9.11 -9.34 -6.05
N ALA A 182 8.19 -8.75 -5.31
CA ALA A 182 7.23 -9.47 -4.50
C ALA A 182 6.11 -10.02 -5.41
N ASP A 183 5.97 -11.34 -5.47
CA ASP A 183 4.88 -12.00 -6.18
C ASP A 183 3.81 -12.43 -5.17
N TYR A 184 2.85 -11.54 -4.98
CA TYR A 184 1.80 -11.64 -3.98
C TYR A 184 0.99 -12.95 -4.05
N ALA A 185 0.58 -13.34 -5.26
CA ALA A 185 -0.24 -14.52 -5.45
C ALA A 185 0.60 -15.81 -5.52
N ALA A 186 1.89 -15.73 -5.88
CA ALA A 186 2.78 -16.88 -5.86
C ALA A 186 3.51 -17.09 -4.52
N GLN A 187 3.28 -16.21 -3.54
CA GLN A 187 3.86 -16.25 -2.18
C GLN A 187 5.40 -16.39 -2.18
N ARG A 188 6.07 -15.55 -2.96
CA ARG A 188 7.53 -15.58 -3.10
C ARG A 188 8.13 -14.24 -3.48
N ILE A 189 9.45 -14.14 -3.35
CA ILE A 189 10.26 -13.06 -3.90
C ILE A 189 11.08 -13.62 -5.07
N SER A 190 11.12 -12.90 -6.18
CA SER A 190 11.90 -13.25 -7.36
C SER A 190 12.96 -12.20 -7.64
N LYS A 191 14.19 -12.63 -7.99
CA LYS A 191 15.32 -11.76 -8.28
C LYS A 191 15.75 -11.87 -9.74
N PHE A 192 16.00 -10.74 -10.35
CA PHE A 192 16.44 -10.59 -11.75
C PHE A 192 17.67 -9.69 -11.84
N ASP A 193 18.42 -9.79 -12.92
CA ASP A 193 19.38 -8.75 -13.26
C ASP A 193 18.67 -7.50 -13.84
N SER A 194 19.42 -6.44 -14.09
CA SER A 194 18.88 -5.17 -14.61
C SER A 194 18.29 -5.26 -16.03
N ASN A 195 18.46 -6.38 -16.72
CA ASN A 195 17.92 -6.67 -18.06
C ASN A 195 16.74 -7.67 -18.03
N GLY A 196 16.33 -8.08 -16.82
CA GLY A 196 15.21 -9.01 -16.63
C GLY A 196 15.58 -10.49 -16.74
N LYS A 197 16.89 -10.85 -16.75
CA LYS A 197 17.30 -12.24 -16.68
C LYS A 197 17.07 -12.76 -15.25
N PHE A 198 16.33 -13.84 -15.13
CA PHE A 198 16.08 -14.50 -13.85
C PHE A 198 17.38 -14.97 -13.19
N ILE A 199 17.52 -14.71 -11.89
CA ILE A 199 18.67 -15.12 -11.08
C ILE A 199 18.25 -16.18 -10.07
N THR A 200 17.30 -15.90 -9.20
CA THR A 200 16.81 -16.81 -8.15
C THR A 200 15.43 -16.39 -7.65
N MET A 201 14.79 -17.26 -6.88
CA MET A 201 13.57 -16.96 -6.16
C MET A 201 13.54 -17.73 -4.84
N TRP A 202 12.82 -17.20 -3.84
CA TRP A 202 12.58 -17.87 -2.58
C TRP A 202 11.21 -17.54 -2.04
N GLY A 203 10.75 -18.35 -1.11
CA GLY A 203 9.43 -18.23 -0.51
C GLY A 203 8.54 -19.39 -0.86
N SER A 204 7.59 -19.63 0.01
CA SER A 204 6.50 -20.60 -0.18
C SER A 204 5.33 -20.20 0.71
N LYS A 205 4.15 -20.73 0.43
CA LYS A 205 2.95 -20.47 1.24
C LYS A 205 3.12 -20.95 2.68
N GLY A 206 2.91 -20.05 3.64
CA GLY A 206 2.94 -20.37 5.09
C GLY A 206 3.25 -19.18 5.96
N LYS A 207 3.49 -19.45 7.26
CA LYS A 207 3.77 -18.42 8.29
C LYS A 207 5.12 -18.65 9.00
N GLY A 208 5.90 -19.59 8.53
CA GLY A 208 7.25 -19.87 9.05
C GLY A 208 8.31 -18.97 8.41
N ASP A 209 9.56 -19.21 8.76
CA ASP A 209 10.70 -18.52 8.16
C ASP A 209 10.77 -18.79 6.65
N SER A 210 10.97 -17.74 5.88
CA SER A 210 10.92 -17.79 4.41
C SER A 210 9.58 -18.24 3.83
N GLN A 211 8.48 -18.13 4.59
CA GLN A 211 7.14 -18.40 4.09
C GLN A 211 6.31 -17.13 4.09
N PHE A 212 5.35 -17.05 3.18
CA PHE A 212 4.50 -15.89 2.97
C PHE A 212 3.03 -16.30 2.81
N ILE A 213 2.13 -15.44 3.20
CA ILE A 213 0.71 -15.54 2.84
C ILE A 213 0.42 -14.57 1.69
N LYS A 214 0.85 -13.32 1.82
CA LYS A 214 0.68 -12.26 0.83
C LYS A 214 1.85 -11.27 0.91
N PRO A 215 3.04 -11.63 0.39
CA PRO A 215 4.16 -10.72 0.35
C PRO A 215 3.80 -9.51 -0.51
N TRP A 216 3.91 -8.31 0.07
CA TRP A 216 3.54 -7.08 -0.62
C TRP A 216 4.76 -6.23 -0.95
N GLY A 217 5.40 -5.68 0.06
CA GLY A 217 6.54 -4.80 -0.08
C GLY A 217 7.87 -5.54 -0.10
N VAL A 218 8.85 -4.95 -0.80
CA VAL A 218 10.24 -5.38 -0.77
C VAL A 218 11.18 -4.18 -0.77
N ALA A 219 12.20 -4.19 0.08
CA ALA A 219 13.22 -3.15 0.18
C ALA A 219 14.62 -3.76 0.33
N VAL A 220 15.65 -2.95 0.05
CA VAL A 220 17.05 -3.38 0.12
C VAL A 220 17.85 -2.35 0.92
N ASP A 221 18.66 -2.80 1.89
CA ASP A 221 19.52 -1.93 2.69
C ASP A 221 20.90 -1.67 2.05
N SER A 222 21.74 -0.87 2.71
CA SER A 222 23.06 -0.49 2.23
C SER A 222 24.03 -1.69 2.07
N LYS A 223 23.75 -2.81 2.76
CA LYS A 223 24.50 -4.07 2.68
C LYS A 223 23.95 -5.01 1.61
N ASN A 224 22.87 -4.60 0.95
CA ASN A 224 22.06 -5.39 0.02
C ASN A 224 21.31 -6.54 0.71
N ASP A 225 21.04 -6.50 2.02
CA ASP A 225 20.07 -7.38 2.64
C ASP A 225 18.65 -6.96 2.21
N VAL A 226 17.77 -7.95 2.06
CA VAL A 226 16.41 -7.78 1.52
C VAL A 226 15.39 -7.87 2.66
N TYR A 227 14.50 -6.89 2.71
CA TYR A 227 13.37 -6.86 3.66
C TYR A 227 12.07 -7.04 2.89
N THR A 228 11.13 -7.75 3.48
CA THR A 228 9.80 -7.98 2.93
C THR A 228 8.72 -7.72 3.96
N SER A 229 7.61 -7.17 3.56
CA SER A 229 6.38 -7.09 4.35
C SER A 229 5.36 -8.11 3.84
N ASP A 230 4.59 -8.71 4.76
CA ASP A 230 3.48 -9.62 4.41
C ASP A 230 2.16 -9.06 4.95
N GLN A 231 1.17 -8.95 4.07
CA GLN A 231 -0.10 -8.30 4.36
C GLN A 231 -1.02 -9.14 5.26
N ASP A 232 -1.16 -10.45 4.98
CA ASP A 232 -2.09 -11.36 5.68
C ASP A 232 -1.39 -12.26 6.72
N ASN A 233 -0.07 -12.20 6.80
CA ASN A 233 0.74 -12.62 7.93
C ASN A 233 1.59 -11.43 8.37
N PRO A 234 0.99 -10.40 9.03
CA PRO A 234 1.63 -9.11 9.20
C PRO A 234 2.95 -9.24 9.96
N GLU A 235 4.03 -9.39 9.22
CA GLU A 235 5.41 -9.48 9.70
C GLU A 235 6.37 -8.90 8.67
N VAL A 236 7.52 -8.46 9.14
CA VAL A 236 8.67 -8.13 8.32
C VAL A 236 9.65 -9.28 8.40
N GLN A 237 10.14 -9.77 7.27
CA GLN A 237 11.22 -10.75 7.20
C GLN A 237 12.45 -10.13 6.54
N LYS A 238 13.65 -10.42 7.08
CA LYS A 238 14.94 -10.00 6.53
C LYS A 238 15.69 -11.20 5.97
N PHE A 239 16.31 -11.02 4.81
CA PHE A 239 17.06 -12.03 4.08
C PHE A 239 18.41 -11.48 3.64
N THR A 240 19.37 -12.37 3.38
CA THR A 240 20.54 -12.01 2.58
C THR A 240 20.13 -11.72 1.12
N ASN A 241 21.02 -11.12 0.35
CA ASN A 241 20.78 -10.78 -1.07
C ASN A 241 20.46 -11.98 -1.97
N ASP A 242 20.78 -13.20 -1.55
CA ASP A 242 20.50 -14.47 -2.23
C ASP A 242 19.30 -15.26 -1.64
N GLY A 243 18.56 -14.63 -0.71
CA GLY A 243 17.32 -15.16 -0.18
C GLY A 243 17.44 -16.07 1.04
N LYS A 244 18.59 -16.11 1.72
CA LYS A 244 18.73 -16.84 2.99
C LYS A 244 18.10 -16.02 4.11
N PHE A 245 17.18 -16.62 4.86
CA PHE A 245 16.53 -16.00 6.02
C PHE A 245 17.54 -15.58 7.10
N LEU A 246 17.34 -14.38 7.65
CA LEU A 246 18.17 -13.80 8.73
C LEU A 246 17.37 -13.61 10.00
N THR A 247 16.25 -12.88 9.95
CA THR A 247 15.41 -12.58 11.11
C THR A 247 14.01 -12.12 10.67
N LYS A 248 13.08 -12.01 11.61
CA LYS A 248 11.76 -11.43 11.40
C LYS A 248 11.18 -10.82 12.66
N TRP A 249 10.22 -9.91 12.51
CA TRP A 249 9.41 -9.34 13.58
C TRP A 249 8.00 -9.00 13.11
N ASN A 250 7.03 -8.96 14.04
CA ASN A 250 5.61 -8.79 13.74
C ASN A 250 4.92 -7.80 14.67
N SER A 251 5.67 -6.96 15.36
CA SER A 251 5.12 -6.05 16.36
C SER A 251 5.96 -4.79 16.54
N TYR A 252 5.32 -3.73 17.02
CA TYR A 252 6.00 -2.50 17.48
C TYR A 252 6.65 -2.71 18.84
N SER A 253 5.98 -3.47 19.72
CA SER A 253 6.44 -3.84 21.06
C SER A 253 5.59 -5.01 21.57
N PRO A 254 5.93 -5.67 22.69
CA PRO A 254 5.12 -6.74 23.23
C PRO A 254 3.65 -6.34 23.39
N GLY A 255 2.75 -7.07 22.73
CA GLY A 255 1.30 -6.82 22.72
C GLY A 255 0.78 -5.79 21.72
N MET A 256 1.65 -5.13 20.94
CA MET A 256 1.28 -4.17 19.89
C MET A 256 1.65 -4.72 18.52
N LEU A 257 0.86 -5.67 18.02
CA LEU A 257 1.09 -6.34 16.74
C LEU A 257 0.79 -5.44 15.56
N PHE A 258 1.42 -5.71 14.42
CA PHE A 258 1.00 -5.22 13.12
C PHE A 258 -0.39 -5.73 12.77
N VAL A 259 -1.11 -5.00 11.93
CA VAL A 259 -2.48 -5.36 11.53
C VAL A 259 -2.56 -5.73 10.04
N HIS A 260 -1.93 -4.93 9.17
CA HIS A 260 -2.05 -5.11 7.73
C HIS A 260 -0.93 -4.37 7.00
N LEU A 261 0.24 -4.99 6.93
CA LEU A 261 1.38 -4.35 6.28
C LEU A 261 1.17 -4.26 4.77
N HIS A 262 1.46 -3.08 4.22
CA HIS A 262 1.59 -2.88 2.78
C HIS A 262 3.06 -2.81 2.40
N ASP A 263 3.61 -1.64 2.26
CA ASP A 263 4.94 -1.46 1.71
C ASP A 263 6.01 -1.23 2.78
N ILE A 264 7.27 -1.31 2.37
CA ILE A 264 8.45 -1.20 3.21
C ILE A 264 9.56 -0.45 2.46
N THR A 265 10.26 0.44 3.16
CA THR A 265 11.44 1.12 2.62
C THR A 265 12.55 1.19 3.65
N VAL A 266 13.78 1.43 3.18
CA VAL A 266 14.98 1.59 4.01
C VAL A 266 15.62 2.94 3.71
N ASP A 267 15.92 3.73 4.76
CA ASP A 267 16.62 5.01 4.60
C ASP A 267 18.15 4.85 4.48
N SER A 268 18.84 5.95 4.22
CA SER A 268 20.30 5.97 4.10
C SER A 268 21.08 5.59 5.37
N ASN A 269 20.40 5.50 6.52
CA ASN A 269 20.94 5.08 7.80
C ASN A 269 20.57 3.64 8.14
N ASP A 270 20.03 2.89 7.17
CA ASP A 270 19.49 1.53 7.33
C ASP A 270 18.32 1.45 8.36
N SER A 271 17.57 2.54 8.58
CA SER A 271 16.29 2.47 9.31
C SER A 271 15.20 1.97 8.37
N ILE A 272 14.34 1.10 8.89
CA ILE A 272 13.24 0.48 8.17
C ILE A 272 11.94 1.22 8.46
N TYR A 273 11.18 1.54 7.42
CA TYR A 273 9.85 2.11 7.53
C TYR A 273 8.84 1.19 6.88
N VAL A 274 7.72 0.97 7.54
CA VAL A 274 6.60 0.16 7.02
C VAL A 274 5.29 0.94 7.10
N THR A 275 4.42 0.75 6.12
CA THR A 275 3.03 1.18 6.18
C THR A 275 2.18 0.05 6.77
N ASP A 276 1.42 0.35 7.84
CA ASP A 276 0.47 -0.57 8.47
C ASP A 276 -0.95 -0.02 8.26
N GLY A 277 -1.51 -0.37 7.12
CA GLY A 277 -2.75 0.17 6.57
C GLY A 277 -4.03 -0.30 7.26
N ARG A 278 -5.16 -0.17 6.55
CA ARG A 278 -6.51 -0.47 7.02
C ARG A 278 -6.84 0.21 8.36
N ASN A 279 -6.97 -0.59 9.45
CA ASN A 279 -7.45 -0.09 10.74
C ASN A 279 -6.41 0.75 11.50
N ASN A 280 -5.11 0.57 11.23
CA ASN A 280 -4.05 1.34 11.85
C ASN A 280 -3.75 2.63 11.08
N SER A 281 -3.67 2.56 9.75
CA SER A 281 -3.37 3.70 8.86
C SER A 281 -2.19 4.52 9.38
N GLN A 282 -1.03 3.87 9.59
CA GLN A 282 0.14 4.48 10.21
C GLN A 282 1.44 3.99 9.59
N VAL A 283 2.45 4.84 9.67
CA VAL A 283 3.83 4.51 9.35
C VAL A 283 4.58 4.17 10.63
N ALA A 284 5.36 3.10 10.61
CA ALA A 284 6.25 2.76 11.71
C ALA A 284 7.71 2.72 11.26
N LYS A 285 8.60 3.17 12.14
CA LYS A 285 10.05 3.20 11.94
C LYS A 285 10.74 2.24 12.92
N PHE A 286 11.68 1.47 12.39
CA PHE A 286 12.51 0.52 13.14
C PHE A 286 13.98 0.75 12.82
N ASP A 287 14.86 0.26 13.67
CA ASP A 287 16.28 0.11 13.32
C ASP A 287 16.51 -1.14 12.44
N ASN A 288 17.73 -1.35 11.99
CA ASN A 288 18.09 -2.48 11.12
C ASN A 288 18.10 -3.86 11.82
N LYS A 289 17.80 -3.92 13.11
CA LYS A 289 17.60 -5.15 13.88
C LYS A 289 16.13 -5.48 14.08
N GLY A 290 15.23 -4.54 13.74
CA GLY A 290 13.80 -4.63 13.98
C GLY A 290 13.34 -4.03 15.31
N ASP A 291 14.21 -3.29 16.02
CA ASP A 291 13.83 -2.60 17.24
C ASP A 291 13.02 -1.33 16.89
N PHE A 292 11.86 -1.18 17.52
CA PHE A 292 10.93 -0.08 17.26
C PHE A 292 11.52 1.27 17.69
N ILE A 293 11.42 2.28 16.83
CA ILE A 293 11.88 3.65 17.09
C ILE A 293 10.70 4.60 17.32
N THR A 294 9.80 4.72 16.34
CA THR A 294 8.65 5.63 16.41
C THR A 294 7.57 5.24 15.40
N LYS A 295 6.40 5.85 15.53
CA LYS A 295 5.32 5.73 14.55
C LYS A 295 4.48 6.99 14.52
N TRP A 296 3.82 7.24 13.39
CA TRP A 296 2.90 8.35 13.20
C TRP A 296 1.77 7.96 12.24
N GLY A 297 0.77 8.82 12.12
CA GLY A 297 -0.41 8.58 11.31
C GLY A 297 -1.66 8.36 12.15
N GLY A 298 -2.56 7.59 11.62
CA GLY A 298 -3.87 7.26 12.12
C GLY A 298 -4.92 7.48 11.05
N PHE A 299 -6.08 6.83 11.17
CA PHE A 299 -7.16 6.95 10.20
C PHE A 299 -7.68 8.39 10.11
N GLY A 300 -7.79 8.94 8.90
CA GLY A 300 -8.38 10.25 8.68
C GLY A 300 -8.02 10.93 7.37
N TYR A 301 -8.65 12.10 7.14
CA TYR A 301 -8.51 12.92 5.93
C TYR A 301 -7.57 14.13 6.14
N GLY A 302 -7.20 14.41 7.39
CA GLY A 302 -6.33 15.53 7.76
C GLY A 302 -4.87 15.32 7.35
N ASN A 303 -4.04 16.37 7.54
CA ASN A 303 -2.59 16.26 7.35
C ASN A 303 -2.02 15.31 8.40
N GLY A 304 -1.13 14.41 7.99
CA GLY A 304 -0.53 13.41 8.86
C GLY A 304 -1.42 12.20 9.18
N HIS A 305 -2.64 12.14 8.63
CA HIS A 305 -3.54 10.99 8.74
C HIS A 305 -3.72 10.34 7.38
N PHE A 306 -4.08 9.06 7.35
CA PHE A 306 -4.20 8.27 6.12
C PHE A 306 -5.56 7.56 6.04
N VAL A 307 -5.99 7.30 4.80
CA VAL A 307 -7.02 6.32 4.50
C VAL A 307 -6.41 5.31 3.53
N GLU A 308 -5.94 4.18 4.06
CA GLU A 308 -5.24 3.13 3.33
C GLU A 308 -3.90 3.60 2.70
N ASP A 309 -2.88 3.70 3.54
CA ASP A 309 -1.49 4.00 3.16
C ASP A 309 -0.87 2.78 2.48
N HIS A 310 -0.40 2.96 1.23
CA HIS A 310 0.25 1.93 0.42
C HIS A 310 1.75 2.17 0.32
N GLY A 311 2.22 2.67 -0.83
CA GLY A 311 3.65 2.86 -1.11
C GLY A 311 4.34 3.84 -0.18
N ILE A 312 5.62 3.58 0.11
CA ILE A 312 6.46 4.43 0.96
C ILE A 312 7.89 4.49 0.44
N VAL A 313 8.49 5.67 0.43
CA VAL A 313 9.91 5.86 0.07
C VAL A 313 10.57 6.93 0.91
N THR A 314 11.89 6.87 1.06
CA THR A 314 12.69 7.88 1.77
C THR A 314 13.67 8.58 0.82
N ASP A 315 13.90 9.89 1.02
CA ASP A 315 14.96 10.62 0.33
C ASP A 315 16.30 10.59 1.12
N LYS A 316 17.35 11.07 0.49
CA LYS A 316 18.68 11.14 1.11
C LYS A 316 18.77 12.05 2.33
N GLN A 317 17.82 12.95 2.51
CA GLN A 317 17.68 13.84 3.65
C GLN A 317 16.91 13.19 4.80
N GLY A 318 16.38 11.99 4.59
CA GLY A 318 15.56 11.25 5.54
C GLY A 318 14.09 11.70 5.56
N ASN A 319 13.62 12.47 4.58
CA ASN A 319 12.19 12.72 4.45
C ASN A 319 11.49 11.45 3.94
N VAL A 320 10.27 11.24 4.42
CA VAL A 320 9.44 10.08 4.12
C VAL A 320 8.25 10.52 3.26
N TYR A 321 8.03 9.83 2.16
CA TYR A 321 6.91 10.08 1.25
C TYR A 321 5.98 8.87 1.29
N VAL A 322 4.69 9.09 1.49
CA VAL A 322 3.67 8.05 1.65
C VAL A 322 2.54 8.26 0.67
N VAL A 323 2.18 7.21 -0.03
CA VAL A 323 0.98 7.16 -0.88
C VAL A 323 -0.24 6.94 0.01
N ASP A 324 -1.09 7.96 0.10
CA ASP A 324 -2.36 7.92 0.82
C ASP A 324 -3.48 7.63 -0.19
N THR A 325 -3.59 6.35 -0.57
CA THR A 325 -4.29 5.87 -1.76
C THR A 325 -5.74 6.32 -1.84
N ARG A 326 -6.51 6.18 -0.76
CA ARG A 326 -7.93 6.56 -0.77
C ARG A 326 -8.18 8.04 -0.56
N ASN A 327 -7.22 8.76 -0.01
CA ASN A 327 -7.23 10.23 -0.01
C ASN A 327 -6.68 10.80 -1.32
N VAL A 328 -6.23 9.92 -2.24
CA VAL A 328 -5.76 10.25 -3.60
C VAL A 328 -4.67 11.31 -3.57
N ARG A 329 -3.66 11.13 -2.70
CA ARG A 329 -2.59 12.10 -2.48
C ARG A 329 -1.29 11.43 -2.05
N ILE A 330 -0.19 12.17 -2.20
CA ILE A 330 1.10 11.86 -1.58
C ILE A 330 1.29 12.80 -0.39
N GLN A 331 1.75 12.28 0.74
CA GLN A 331 2.15 13.08 1.89
C GLN A 331 3.65 12.95 2.16
N LYS A 332 4.31 14.08 2.44
CA LYS A 332 5.73 14.15 2.82
C LYS A 332 5.84 14.46 4.30
N PHE A 333 6.74 13.73 4.98
CA PHE A 333 7.08 13.89 6.39
C PHE A 333 8.59 14.09 6.53
N ASN A 334 9.03 14.66 7.64
CA ASN A 334 10.44 14.59 8.03
C ASN A 334 10.76 13.22 8.65
N SER A 335 12.02 12.97 9.00
CA SER A 335 12.48 11.70 9.59
C SER A 335 11.90 11.40 10.99
N ALA A 336 11.32 12.39 11.65
CA ALA A 336 10.64 12.25 12.94
C ALA A 336 9.14 11.93 12.79
N GLY A 337 8.59 12.00 11.55
CA GLY A 337 7.17 11.79 11.27
C GLY A 337 6.32 13.06 11.29
N ASP A 338 6.92 14.25 11.37
CA ASP A 338 6.16 15.50 11.29
C ASP A 338 5.77 15.78 9.85
N PHE A 339 4.51 16.15 9.63
CA PHE A 339 3.99 16.50 8.32
C PHE A 339 4.69 17.74 7.73
N VAL A 340 5.13 17.64 6.48
CA VAL A 340 5.81 18.72 5.76
C VAL A 340 4.91 19.31 4.68
N THR A 341 4.43 18.49 3.74
CA THR A 341 3.58 18.91 2.62
C THR A 341 2.82 17.74 2.03
N LYS A 342 1.89 18.03 1.12
CA LYS A 342 1.16 17.03 0.34
C LYS A 342 0.81 17.55 -1.04
N TRP A 343 0.56 16.65 -1.99
CA TRP A 343 0.03 16.97 -3.32
C TRP A 343 -0.80 15.81 -3.86
N GLY A 344 -1.54 16.07 -4.91
CA GLY A 344 -2.44 15.14 -5.57
C GLY A 344 -3.89 15.38 -5.18
N THR A 345 -4.76 15.17 -6.15
CA THR A 345 -6.22 15.24 -6.06
C THR A 345 -6.82 14.22 -7.01
N LEU A 346 -8.08 13.85 -6.80
CA LEU A 346 -8.79 12.93 -7.69
C LEU A 346 -9.01 13.57 -9.06
N GLY A 347 -8.56 12.90 -10.12
CA GLY A 347 -8.77 13.34 -11.49
C GLY A 347 -7.93 12.59 -12.52
N CYS A 348 -8.05 13.00 -13.78
CA CYS A 348 -7.42 12.33 -14.93
C CYS A 348 -6.26 13.13 -15.53
N ARG A 349 -5.96 14.33 -15.01
CA ARG A 349 -4.81 15.11 -15.48
C ARG A 349 -3.50 14.48 -14.98
N ASP A 350 -2.40 14.87 -15.57
CA ASP A 350 -1.08 14.33 -15.24
C ASP A 350 -0.62 14.68 -13.81
N ASP A 351 -1.14 15.77 -13.22
CA ASP A 351 -0.89 16.20 -11.84
C ASP A 351 -1.93 15.66 -10.83
N GLU A 352 -2.95 14.93 -11.31
CA GLU A 352 -4.01 14.29 -10.53
C GLU A 352 -3.81 12.77 -10.50
N PHE A 353 -4.51 12.08 -9.60
CA PHE A 353 -4.47 10.63 -9.47
C PHE A 353 -5.88 10.03 -9.51
N LEU A 354 -5.98 8.77 -9.92
CA LEU A 354 -7.18 7.96 -9.74
C LEU A 354 -7.03 6.98 -8.59
N ILE A 355 -6.00 6.13 -8.64
CA ILE A 355 -5.67 5.18 -7.57
C ILE A 355 -4.13 5.07 -7.53
N PRO A 356 -3.45 6.00 -6.85
CA PRO A 356 -2.00 5.91 -6.67
C PRO A 356 -1.68 4.72 -5.77
N HIS A 357 -0.73 3.88 -6.18
CA HIS A 357 -0.36 2.66 -5.46
C HIS A 357 1.01 2.73 -4.83
N ASP A 358 2.04 2.95 -5.62
CA ASP A 358 3.41 2.84 -5.16
C ASP A 358 4.24 4.06 -5.57
N ILE A 359 5.39 4.23 -4.93
CA ILE A 359 6.21 5.42 -5.03
C ILE A 359 7.70 5.06 -5.00
N ALA A 360 8.47 5.68 -5.89
CA ALA A 360 9.92 5.54 -5.92
C ALA A 360 10.60 6.90 -6.04
N ILE A 361 11.89 6.96 -5.72
CA ILE A 361 12.69 8.19 -5.81
C ILE A 361 13.99 7.94 -6.54
N ASP A 362 14.39 8.87 -7.41
CA ASP A 362 15.69 8.80 -8.06
C ASP A 362 16.81 9.51 -7.26
N SER A 363 18.05 9.36 -7.70
CA SER A 363 19.20 9.96 -7.03
C SER A 363 19.20 11.49 -7.01
N SER A 364 18.40 12.12 -7.86
CA SER A 364 18.20 13.57 -7.96
C SER A 364 17.06 14.06 -7.06
N GLY A 365 16.32 13.14 -6.41
CA GLY A 365 15.18 13.43 -5.54
C GLY A 365 13.86 13.59 -6.29
N ASN A 366 13.76 13.19 -7.56
CA ASN A 366 12.47 13.16 -8.25
C ASN A 366 11.66 11.97 -7.80
N ILE A 367 10.37 12.19 -7.62
CA ILE A 367 9.38 11.22 -7.15
C ILE A 367 8.65 10.62 -8.35
N TYR A 368 8.54 9.31 -8.38
CA TYR A 368 7.78 8.55 -9.37
C TYR A 368 6.62 7.86 -8.67
N VAL A 369 5.42 7.96 -9.22
CA VAL A 369 4.20 7.36 -8.65
C VAL A 369 3.55 6.49 -9.72
N SER A 370 3.23 5.26 -9.37
CA SER A 370 2.34 4.41 -10.17
C SER A 370 0.89 4.71 -9.82
N ASP A 371 0.06 4.87 -10.85
CA ASP A 371 -1.38 5.14 -10.71
C ASP A 371 -2.13 4.13 -11.57
N SER A 372 -2.88 3.23 -10.97
CA SER A 372 -3.50 2.13 -11.70
C SER A 372 -4.63 2.56 -12.65
N GLY A 373 -5.21 3.73 -12.45
CA GLY A 373 -6.31 4.22 -13.29
C GLY A 373 -7.57 3.34 -13.28
N ASN A 374 -7.56 2.22 -12.56
CA ASN A 374 -8.61 1.21 -12.62
C ASN A 374 -9.35 1.05 -11.30
N VAL A 375 -10.55 1.57 -11.23
CA VAL A 375 -11.46 1.48 -10.08
C VAL A 375 -12.02 0.08 -9.82
N HIS A 376 -11.68 -0.91 -10.66
CA HIS A 376 -12.30 -2.24 -10.61
C HIS A 376 -11.44 -3.33 -9.97
N PHE A 377 -10.32 -3.00 -9.32
CA PHE A 377 -9.56 -4.01 -8.61
C PHE A 377 -10.38 -4.55 -7.43
N ARG A 378 -10.98 -5.72 -7.63
CA ARG A 378 -11.53 -6.52 -6.52
C ARG A 378 -10.38 -7.35 -5.96
N ALA A 379 -10.05 -7.13 -4.69
CA ALA A 379 -9.10 -7.95 -3.96
C ALA A 379 -9.35 -9.45 -4.24
N GLY A 380 -8.32 -10.17 -4.73
CA GLY A 380 -8.41 -11.60 -5.01
C GLY A 380 -8.53 -12.00 -6.47
N LYS A 381 -8.54 -11.07 -7.44
CA LYS A 381 -8.40 -11.42 -8.86
C LYS A 381 -6.92 -11.49 -9.23
N THR A 382 -6.44 -12.69 -9.46
CA THR A 382 -5.13 -12.97 -10.07
C THR A 382 -5.15 -12.62 -11.55
N CYS A 383 -3.98 -12.63 -12.20
CA CYS A 383 -3.85 -12.48 -13.67
C CYS A 383 -4.75 -13.44 -14.51
N GLU A 384 -5.52 -14.33 -13.90
CA GLU A 384 -6.47 -15.26 -14.55
C GLU A 384 -7.71 -14.62 -15.20
N TYR A 385 -8.03 -13.39 -14.85
CA TYR A 385 -9.33 -12.83 -15.24
C TYR A 385 -9.44 -12.41 -16.72
N TYR A 386 -8.33 -12.15 -17.41
CA TYR A 386 -8.33 -11.57 -18.76
C TYR A 386 -8.12 -12.56 -19.89
N ASP A 387 -7.67 -13.81 -19.64
CA ASP A 387 -7.52 -14.82 -20.70
C ASP A 387 -8.85 -15.39 -21.24
N ASN A 388 -9.99 -15.11 -20.59
CA ASN A 388 -11.29 -15.67 -20.95
C ASN A 388 -12.23 -14.70 -21.70
N GLN A 389 -11.73 -13.55 -22.17
CA GLN A 389 -12.54 -12.55 -22.91
C GLN A 389 -11.96 -12.21 -24.28
N GLN A 390 -11.29 -13.14 -24.94
CA GLN A 390 -11.00 -13.06 -26.39
C GLN A 390 -11.93 -13.96 -27.19
#